data_1dd159201d7782f60b3f54bc44df83b3
#
_entry.id   1dd159201d7782f60b3f54bc44df83b3
#
_cell.length_a   1.000
_cell.length_b   1.000
_cell.length_c   1.000
_cell.angle_alpha   90.00
_cell.angle_beta   90.00
_cell.angle_gamma   90.00
#
_symmetry.space_group_name_H-M   'P 1'
#
loop_
_entity.id
_entity.type
_entity.pdbx_description
1 polymer ?
#
loop_
_entity_poly.entity_id
_entity_poly.type
_entity_poly.pdbx_seq_one_letter_code
_entity_poly.pdbx_strand_id
1 'polypeptide(L)'
;MKKLLVLGGGTAGTMSANRLANQLKDWNVTVIDRDDNHRYQPGFLFMPFGTYSPDQVTRSRRETLNKKVDLVLGEIDRIDGEANKVVLENGTEFAYDYLIIATGVAPRPDQTDGLAEGMQSNDAVHEFYSYEGSTALAEKLKHFDGGHVVINIVE
;
A
#
# COMPACT_ATOMS: atom_id res chain seq x y z
N MET A 1 14.55 -26.12 -4.06
CA MET A 1 14.28 -25.03 -3.13
C MET A 1 12.86 -24.57 -3.39
N LYS A 2 11.99 -24.54 -2.36
CA LYS A 2 10.60 -24.10 -2.51
C LYS A 2 10.51 -22.58 -2.66
N LYS A 3 9.49 -22.13 -3.36
CA LYS A 3 9.27 -20.71 -3.65
C LYS A 3 8.04 -20.19 -2.90
N LEU A 4 8.25 -19.21 -2.04
CA LEU A 4 7.20 -18.44 -1.41
C LEU A 4 7.11 -17.08 -2.10
N LEU A 5 5.97 -16.78 -2.68
CA LEU A 5 5.69 -15.49 -3.28
C LEU A 5 4.74 -14.69 -2.40
N VAL A 6 5.07 -13.43 -2.15
CA VAL A 6 4.24 -12.51 -1.37
C VAL A 6 3.89 -11.32 -2.27
N LEU A 7 2.61 -11.11 -2.51
CA LEU A 7 2.11 -9.99 -3.30
C LEU A 7 1.73 -8.84 -2.38
N GLY A 8 2.38 -7.71 -2.58
CA GLY A 8 2.26 -6.53 -1.76
C GLY A 8 3.28 -6.48 -0.61
N GLY A 9 4.13 -5.46 -0.62
CA GLY A 9 5.15 -5.18 0.40
C GLY A 9 4.68 -4.11 1.41
N GLY A 10 3.38 -4.02 1.67
CA GLY A 10 2.83 -3.23 2.76
C GLY A 10 3.13 -3.88 4.13
N THR A 11 2.45 -3.45 5.19
CA THR A 11 2.70 -3.93 6.56
C THR A 11 2.60 -5.46 6.65
N ALA A 12 1.51 -6.05 6.17
CA ALA A 12 1.27 -7.49 6.27
C ALA A 12 2.28 -8.30 5.45
N GLY A 13 2.56 -7.87 4.20
CA GLY A 13 3.50 -8.57 3.33
C GLY A 13 4.94 -8.48 3.83
N THR A 14 5.40 -7.29 4.25
CA THR A 14 6.74 -7.10 4.82
C THR A 14 6.94 -7.92 6.09
N MET A 15 5.98 -7.89 7.02
CA MET A 15 6.05 -8.68 8.27
C MET A 15 6.09 -10.19 7.99
N SER A 16 5.21 -10.67 7.08
CA SER A 16 5.15 -12.09 6.71
C SER A 16 6.44 -12.53 6.03
N ALA A 17 6.93 -11.78 5.05
CA ALA A 17 8.15 -12.09 4.33
C ALA A 17 9.36 -12.13 5.26
N ASN A 18 9.53 -11.12 6.10
CA ASN A 18 10.66 -11.03 7.05
C ASN A 18 10.66 -12.18 8.06
N ARG A 19 9.48 -12.52 8.60
CA ARG A 19 9.34 -13.61 9.56
C ARG A 19 9.64 -14.96 8.91
N LEU A 20 9.04 -15.21 7.74
CA LEU A 20 9.16 -16.48 7.05
C LEU A 20 10.56 -16.70 6.47
N ALA A 21 11.22 -15.67 5.97
CA ALA A 21 12.61 -15.75 5.50
C ALA A 21 13.60 -16.14 6.60
N ASN A 22 13.28 -15.86 7.87
CA ASN A 22 14.09 -16.29 9.00
C ASN A 22 13.79 -17.73 9.48
N GLN A 23 12.57 -18.19 9.26
CA GLN A 23 12.11 -19.50 9.75
C GLN A 23 12.28 -20.61 8.71
N LEU A 24 12.06 -20.28 7.43
CA LEU A 24 12.10 -21.25 6.34
C LEU A 24 13.53 -21.40 5.83
N LYS A 25 14.14 -22.53 6.14
CA LYS A 25 15.43 -22.92 5.54
C LYS A 25 15.18 -23.48 4.14
N ASP A 26 16.10 -23.22 3.23
CA ASP A 26 16.06 -23.71 1.83
C ASP A 26 14.82 -23.25 1.03
N TRP A 27 14.24 -22.10 1.39
CA TRP A 27 13.19 -21.45 0.63
C TRP A 27 13.69 -20.13 0.02
N ASN A 28 13.20 -19.86 -1.20
CA ASN A 28 13.27 -18.53 -1.78
C ASN A 28 12.01 -17.77 -1.40
N VAL A 29 12.16 -16.60 -0.78
CA VAL A 29 11.06 -15.71 -0.40
C VAL A 29 11.16 -14.45 -1.25
N THR A 30 10.17 -14.22 -2.10
CA THR A 30 10.12 -13.06 -2.99
C THR A 30 8.89 -12.22 -2.66
N VAL A 31 9.09 -10.92 -2.51
CA VAL A 31 8.02 -9.91 -2.42
C VAL A 31 7.90 -9.21 -3.76
N ILE A 32 6.68 -9.11 -4.29
CA ILE A 32 6.35 -8.30 -5.47
C ILE A 32 5.52 -7.10 -5.03
N ASP A 33 5.92 -5.91 -5.41
CA ASP A 33 5.15 -4.68 -5.22
C ASP A 33 5.40 -3.72 -6.40
N ARG A 34 4.48 -2.79 -6.62
CA ARG A 34 4.56 -1.85 -7.74
C ARG A 34 5.69 -0.83 -7.61
N ASP A 35 6.02 -0.43 -6.37
CA ASP A 35 7.03 0.60 -6.10
C ASP A 35 7.91 0.29 -4.87
N ASP A 36 8.93 1.08 -4.63
CA ASP A 36 9.84 0.94 -3.49
C ASP A 36 9.38 1.71 -2.23
N ASN A 37 8.16 2.26 -2.21
CA ASN A 37 7.70 3.07 -1.09
C ASN A 37 6.94 2.25 -0.04
N HIS A 38 7.58 1.92 1.07
CA HIS A 38 6.91 1.39 2.24
C HIS A 38 6.30 2.54 3.06
N ARG A 39 4.98 2.64 3.07
CA ARG A 39 4.25 3.71 3.74
C ARG A 39 3.66 3.22 5.06
N TYR A 40 3.89 4.00 6.13
CA TYR A 40 3.30 3.77 7.45
C TYR A 40 1.89 4.34 7.48
N GLN A 41 0.92 3.55 7.05
CA GLN A 41 -0.48 3.97 6.90
C GLN A 41 -1.11 4.56 8.17
N PRO A 42 -0.88 4.04 9.40
CA PRO A 42 -1.43 4.69 10.59
C PRO A 42 -0.98 6.14 10.78
N GLY A 43 0.14 6.53 10.19
CA GLY A 43 0.64 7.89 10.21
C GLY A 43 -0.18 8.85 9.34
N PHE A 44 -0.91 8.36 8.35
CA PHE A 44 -1.73 9.19 7.46
C PHE A 44 -2.82 9.95 8.22
N LEU A 45 -3.39 9.32 9.24
CA LEU A 45 -4.39 9.95 10.13
C LEU A 45 -3.85 11.24 10.79
N PHE A 46 -2.55 11.34 10.98
CA PHE A 46 -1.91 12.43 11.72
C PHE A 46 -1.22 13.46 10.81
N MET A 47 -1.04 13.14 9.53
CA MET A 47 -0.42 14.05 8.56
C MET A 47 -1.21 15.35 8.37
N PRO A 48 -2.56 15.33 8.28
CA PRO A 48 -3.35 16.54 8.13
C PRO A 48 -3.17 17.54 9.26
N PHE A 49 -2.81 17.06 10.45
CA PHE A 49 -2.63 17.87 11.66
C PHE A 49 -1.16 18.21 11.94
N GLY A 50 -0.25 17.91 11.01
CA GLY A 50 1.17 18.24 11.13
C GLY A 50 1.96 17.41 12.15
N THR A 51 1.37 16.34 12.72
CA THR A 51 2.09 15.44 13.65
C THR A 51 3.14 14.60 12.93
N TYR A 52 2.86 14.18 11.70
CA TYR A 52 3.81 13.53 10.82
C TYR A 52 3.93 14.29 9.50
N SER A 53 5.15 14.34 8.97
CA SER A 53 5.40 14.78 7.60
C SER A 53 5.34 13.58 6.63
N PRO A 54 5.16 13.83 5.32
CA PRO A 54 5.23 12.79 4.28
C PRO A 54 6.49 11.93 4.35
N ASP A 55 7.64 12.53 4.60
CA ASP A 55 8.93 11.83 4.68
C ASP A 55 9.04 10.92 5.92
N GLN A 56 8.39 11.29 7.02
CA GLN A 56 8.40 10.49 8.23
C GLN A 56 7.58 9.20 8.12
N VAL A 57 6.58 9.19 7.24
CA VAL A 57 5.70 8.03 7.01
C VAL A 57 6.12 7.18 5.82
N THR A 58 7.20 7.55 5.12
CA THR A 58 7.67 6.83 3.93
C THR A 58 9.11 6.34 4.13
N ARG A 59 9.36 5.10 3.76
CA ARG A 59 10.70 4.49 3.71
C ARG A 59 10.86 3.65 2.45
N SER A 60 12.09 3.37 2.03
CA SER A 60 12.34 2.36 1.01
C SER A 60 11.95 0.97 1.53
N ARG A 61 11.25 0.16 0.71
CA ARG A 61 10.97 -1.25 1.03
C ARG A 61 12.23 -2.05 1.22
N ARG A 62 13.28 -1.74 0.45
CA ARG A 62 14.59 -2.40 0.55
C ARG A 62 15.19 -2.26 1.94
N GLU A 63 14.91 -1.15 2.64
CA GLU A 63 15.37 -0.93 4.00
C GLU A 63 14.53 -1.68 5.05
N THR A 64 13.26 -1.98 4.73
CA THR A 64 12.34 -2.65 5.66
C THR A 64 12.34 -4.16 5.52
N LEU A 65 12.77 -4.67 4.37
CA LEU A 65 12.85 -6.10 4.08
C LEU A 65 14.15 -6.72 4.60
N ASN A 66 14.04 -7.95 5.08
CA ASN A 66 15.19 -8.78 5.43
C ASN A 66 16.06 -9.02 4.19
N LYS A 67 17.38 -9.03 4.35
CA LYS A 67 18.35 -9.28 3.25
C LYS A 67 18.19 -10.63 2.56
N LYS A 68 17.46 -11.57 3.16
CA LYS A 68 17.13 -12.88 2.58
C LYS A 68 15.87 -12.86 1.71
N VAL A 69 15.19 -11.73 1.61
CA VAL A 69 13.97 -11.55 0.82
C VAL A 69 14.33 -10.85 -0.48
N ASP A 70 13.96 -11.45 -1.59
CA ASP A 70 14.07 -10.82 -2.90
C ASP A 70 12.91 -9.84 -3.10
N LEU A 71 13.22 -8.61 -3.51
CA LEU A 71 12.23 -7.61 -3.89
C LEU A 71 12.18 -7.45 -5.40
N VAL A 72 11.01 -7.67 -5.97
CA VAL A 72 10.69 -7.42 -7.37
C VAL A 72 9.72 -6.24 -7.44
N LEU A 73 10.07 -5.22 -8.22
CA LEU A 73 9.19 -4.09 -8.49
C LEU A 73 8.47 -4.30 -9.83
N GLY A 74 7.14 -4.27 -9.78
CA GLY A 74 6.29 -4.42 -10.96
C GLY A 74 4.81 -4.51 -10.59
N GLU A 75 3.97 -4.04 -11.49
CA GLU A 75 2.51 -4.15 -11.37
C GLU A 75 2.07 -5.58 -11.68
N ILE A 76 1.15 -6.08 -10.86
CA ILE A 76 0.57 -7.42 -11.02
C ILE A 76 -0.60 -7.33 -11.99
N ASP A 77 -0.51 -8.06 -13.11
CA ASP A 77 -1.60 -8.21 -14.07
C ASP A 77 -2.60 -9.26 -13.57
N ARG A 78 -2.14 -10.47 -13.33
CA ARG A 78 -3.03 -11.57 -12.92
C ARG A 78 -2.33 -12.66 -12.12
N ILE A 79 -3.15 -13.41 -11.41
CA ILE A 79 -2.76 -14.64 -10.69
C ILE A 79 -3.40 -15.82 -11.40
N ASP A 80 -2.58 -16.74 -11.88
CA ASP A 80 -3.01 -18.03 -12.41
C ASP A 80 -2.86 -19.10 -11.31
N GLY A 81 -3.96 -19.37 -10.62
CA GLY A 81 -3.97 -20.32 -9.52
C GLY A 81 -3.86 -21.78 -9.96
N GLU A 82 -4.24 -22.11 -11.21
CA GLU A 82 -4.14 -23.48 -11.74
C GLU A 82 -2.68 -23.78 -12.13
N ALA A 83 -2.00 -22.81 -12.74
CA ALA A 83 -0.59 -22.95 -13.11
C ALA A 83 0.39 -22.59 -11.98
N ASN A 84 -0.08 -22.14 -10.81
CA ASN A 84 0.71 -21.61 -9.71
C ASN A 84 1.71 -20.53 -10.18
N LYS A 85 1.19 -19.54 -10.89
CA LYS A 85 1.98 -18.44 -11.46
C LYS A 85 1.33 -17.08 -11.17
N VAL A 86 2.18 -16.07 -11.03
CA VAL A 86 1.80 -14.65 -11.07
C VAL A 86 2.43 -14.03 -12.31
N VAL A 87 1.66 -13.24 -13.03
CA VAL A 87 2.09 -12.51 -14.24
C VAL A 87 2.07 -11.03 -13.94
N LEU A 88 3.16 -10.34 -14.27
CA LEU A 88 3.24 -8.89 -14.20
C LEU A 88 2.79 -8.27 -15.54
N GLU A 89 2.41 -6.98 -15.51
CA GLU A 89 1.98 -6.24 -16.70
C GLU A 89 3.04 -6.23 -17.83
N ASN A 90 4.33 -6.32 -17.49
CA ASN A 90 5.41 -6.42 -18.46
C ASN A 90 5.59 -7.83 -19.03
N GLY A 91 4.71 -8.77 -18.70
CA GLY A 91 4.75 -10.16 -19.17
C GLY A 91 5.70 -11.08 -18.39
N THR A 92 6.40 -10.59 -17.37
CA THR A 92 7.26 -11.43 -16.54
C THR A 92 6.41 -12.38 -15.69
N GLU A 93 6.78 -13.66 -15.64
CA GLU A 93 6.08 -14.69 -14.87
C GLU A 93 6.88 -15.14 -13.65
N PHE A 94 6.21 -15.34 -12.54
CA PHE A 94 6.76 -15.88 -11.31
C PHE A 94 5.97 -17.12 -10.87
N ALA A 95 6.63 -18.28 -10.93
CA ALA A 95 6.05 -19.51 -10.40
C ALA A 95 6.25 -19.59 -8.88
N TYR A 96 5.29 -20.17 -8.18
CA TYR A 96 5.33 -20.33 -6.73
C TYR A 96 4.88 -21.73 -6.28
N ASP A 97 5.37 -22.17 -5.12
CA ASP A 97 4.82 -23.31 -4.38
C ASP A 97 3.76 -22.84 -3.37
N TYR A 98 3.97 -21.62 -2.81
CA TYR A 98 3.04 -20.98 -1.88
C TYR A 98 2.91 -19.51 -2.22
N LEU A 99 1.70 -19.00 -2.09
CA LEU A 99 1.35 -17.62 -2.36
C LEU A 99 0.70 -16.96 -1.14
N ILE A 100 1.17 -15.76 -0.81
CA ILE A 100 0.53 -14.86 0.15
C ILE A 100 0.07 -13.62 -0.61
N ILE A 101 -1.24 -13.33 -0.54
CA ILE A 101 -1.82 -12.11 -1.11
C ILE A 101 -1.97 -11.10 0.02
N ALA A 102 -1.19 -10.00 -0.04
CA ALA A 102 -1.13 -8.94 0.96
C ALA A 102 -1.16 -7.56 0.29
N THR A 103 -1.93 -7.45 -0.81
CA THR A 103 -2.01 -6.24 -1.65
C THR A 103 -2.76 -5.07 -0.99
N GLY A 104 -3.38 -5.32 0.17
CA GLY A 104 -4.13 -4.30 0.90
C GLY A 104 -5.53 -4.06 0.33
N VAL A 105 -6.09 -2.92 0.70
CA VAL A 105 -7.42 -2.47 0.28
C VAL A 105 -7.35 -1.02 -0.19
N ALA A 106 -8.31 -0.61 -1.01
CA ALA A 106 -8.51 0.77 -1.43
C ALA A 106 -9.94 1.21 -1.09
N PRO A 107 -10.16 2.45 -0.64
CA PRO A 107 -11.49 3.02 -0.51
C PRO A 107 -12.26 2.99 -1.83
N ARG A 108 -13.57 2.87 -1.73
CA ARG A 108 -14.50 2.88 -2.87
C ARG A 108 -15.42 4.09 -2.76
N PRO A 109 -14.93 5.31 -3.03
CA PRO A 109 -15.73 6.54 -2.93
C PRO A 109 -16.91 6.54 -3.89
N ASP A 110 -16.84 5.76 -4.96
CA ASP A 110 -17.92 5.53 -5.93
C ASP A 110 -19.15 4.81 -5.34
N GLN A 111 -19.04 4.22 -4.15
CA GLN A 111 -20.16 3.58 -3.44
C GLN A 111 -20.96 4.55 -2.58
N THR A 112 -20.53 5.80 -2.48
CA THR A 112 -21.24 6.87 -1.77
C THR A 112 -21.62 7.97 -2.75
N ASP A 113 -22.91 8.23 -2.88
CA ASP A 113 -23.44 9.21 -3.84
C ASP A 113 -22.78 10.59 -3.65
N GLY A 114 -22.20 11.12 -4.71
CA GLY A 114 -21.56 12.42 -4.76
C GLY A 114 -20.16 12.48 -4.14
N LEU A 115 -19.65 11.42 -3.50
CA LEU A 115 -18.34 11.47 -2.85
C LEU A 115 -17.20 11.48 -3.86
N ALA A 116 -17.23 10.59 -4.85
CA ALA A 116 -16.17 10.50 -5.86
C ALA A 116 -16.10 11.79 -6.70
N GLU A 117 -17.26 12.32 -7.11
CA GLU A 117 -17.35 13.58 -7.85
C GLU A 117 -16.92 14.77 -6.97
N GLY A 118 -17.31 14.78 -5.70
CA GLY A 118 -16.91 15.81 -4.75
C GLY A 118 -15.40 15.85 -4.55
N MET A 119 -14.75 14.71 -4.39
CA MET A 119 -13.28 14.63 -4.26
C MET A 119 -12.54 15.10 -5.51
N GLN A 120 -13.13 14.97 -6.70
CA GLN A 120 -12.53 15.41 -7.96
C GLN A 120 -12.79 16.89 -8.27
N SER A 121 -13.98 17.41 -7.94
CA SER A 121 -14.47 18.71 -8.38
C SER A 121 -14.56 19.76 -7.27
N ASN A 122 -14.47 19.37 -6.01
CA ASN A 122 -14.65 20.25 -4.87
C ASN A 122 -13.42 20.25 -3.96
N ASP A 123 -12.71 21.36 -3.96
CA ASP A 123 -11.53 21.58 -3.11
C ASP A 123 -11.80 21.52 -1.59
N ALA A 124 -13.04 21.34 -1.17
CA ALA A 124 -13.44 21.20 0.22
C ALA A 124 -13.77 19.75 0.63
N VAL A 125 -13.72 18.79 -0.30
CA VAL A 125 -14.00 17.37 -0.03
C VAL A 125 -12.69 16.57 -0.09
N HIS A 126 -12.31 16.02 1.04
CA HIS A 126 -11.05 15.29 1.20
C HIS A 126 -11.25 13.96 1.90
N GLU A 127 -10.37 13.02 1.67
CA GLU A 127 -10.17 11.82 2.46
C GLU A 127 -8.74 11.80 3.05
N PHE A 128 -8.48 10.99 4.06
CA PHE A 128 -7.16 10.85 4.67
C PHE A 128 -6.77 9.39 4.93
N TYR A 129 -7.39 8.48 4.20
CA TYR A 129 -7.03 7.06 4.20
C TYR A 129 -5.82 6.77 3.32
N SER A 130 -5.69 7.49 2.21
CA SER A 130 -4.55 7.39 1.31
C SER A 130 -3.45 8.39 1.66
N TYR A 131 -2.24 8.12 1.18
CA TYR A 131 -1.11 9.06 1.32
C TYR A 131 -1.38 10.37 0.58
N GLU A 132 -1.92 10.27 -0.62
CA GLU A 132 -2.27 11.40 -1.48
C GLU A 132 -3.38 12.24 -0.85
N GLY A 133 -4.45 11.62 -0.37
CA GLY A 133 -5.55 12.32 0.31
C GLY A 133 -5.11 13.00 1.60
N SER A 134 -4.33 12.31 2.43
CA SER A 134 -3.78 12.89 3.67
C SER A 134 -2.86 14.08 3.40
N THR A 135 -2.07 14.02 2.33
CA THR A 135 -1.18 15.11 1.94
C THR A 135 -1.97 16.32 1.43
N ALA A 136 -2.98 16.07 0.60
CA ALA A 136 -3.87 17.13 0.09
C ALA A 136 -4.65 17.80 1.22
N LEU A 137 -5.20 17.01 2.15
CA LEU A 137 -5.89 17.56 3.32
C LEU A 137 -4.95 18.37 4.23
N ALA A 138 -3.72 17.89 4.45
CA ALA A 138 -2.72 18.63 5.22
C ALA A 138 -2.43 20.00 4.61
N GLU A 139 -2.30 20.08 3.29
CA GLU A 139 -2.08 21.36 2.59
C GLU A 139 -3.30 22.27 2.70
N LYS A 140 -4.51 21.72 2.57
CA LYS A 140 -5.75 22.48 2.72
C LYS A 140 -5.89 23.06 4.12
N LEU A 141 -5.61 22.29 5.15
CA LEU A 141 -5.75 22.76 6.54
C LEU A 141 -4.74 23.83 6.92
N LYS A 142 -3.57 23.93 6.28
CA LYS A 142 -2.63 25.04 6.51
C LYS A 142 -3.21 26.40 6.16
N HIS A 143 -4.14 26.43 5.21
CA HIS A 143 -4.78 27.66 4.72
C HIS A 143 -6.22 27.82 5.22
N PHE A 144 -6.65 26.96 6.15
CA PHE A 144 -7.98 27.02 6.73
C PHE A 144 -8.01 28.07 7.85
N ASP A 145 -8.63 29.20 7.59
CA ASP A 145 -8.70 30.36 8.50
C ASP A 145 -10.02 30.47 9.27
N GLY A 146 -10.90 29.47 9.12
CA GLY A 146 -12.17 29.39 9.85
C GLY A 146 -13.31 28.83 8.99
N GLY A 147 -14.42 28.51 9.66
CA GLY A 147 -15.59 27.90 9.02
C GLY A 147 -16.04 26.63 9.72
N HIS A 148 -16.73 25.76 8.99
CA HIS A 148 -17.22 24.49 9.51
C HIS A 148 -16.41 23.33 8.89
N VAL A 149 -15.89 22.48 9.76
CA VAL A 149 -15.32 21.18 9.36
C VAL A 149 -16.32 20.10 9.69
N VAL A 150 -16.69 19.31 8.70
CA VAL A 150 -17.58 18.15 8.86
C VAL A 150 -16.76 16.89 8.62
N ILE A 151 -16.75 15.99 9.58
CA ILE A 151 -16.12 14.67 9.48
C ILE A 151 -17.24 13.65 9.35
N ASN A 152 -17.26 12.95 8.21
CA ASN A 152 -18.22 11.90 7.95
C ASN A 152 -17.51 10.55 7.89
N ILE A 153 -18.04 9.58 8.64
CA ILE A 153 -17.57 8.19 8.60
C ILE A 153 -18.55 7.42 7.71
N VAL A 154 -18.04 6.90 6.61
CA VAL A 154 -18.81 6.12 5.63
C VAL A 154 -18.46 4.66 5.81
N GLU A 155 -19.47 3.79 5.88
CA GLU A 155 -19.32 2.34 5.98
C GLU A 155 -19.18 1.69 4.59
#